data_39c580b9febf26126b41652927be3026
#
_entry.id   39c580b9febf26126b41652927be3026
#
_cell.length_a   1.000
_cell.length_b   1.000
_cell.length_c   1.000
_cell.angle_alpha   90.00
_cell.angle_beta   90.00
_cell.angle_gamma   90.00
#
_symmetry.space_group_name_H-M   'P 1'
#
loop_
_entity.id
_entity.type
_entity.pdbx_description
1 polymer ?
#
loop_
_entity_poly.entity_id
_entity_poly.type
_entity_poly.pdbx_seq_one_letter_code
_entity_poly.pdbx_strand_id
1 'polypeptide(L)'
;KYNLREPVTALARDLYFMHYVLMGVCLIIFVLVFGVMFYSIYAHRKSKGYQPADFSDNHTVEILWTLIPFLIVVGIGVYATPAVMAQKDTSNAELTIKVTGYQWKWGYEYLKGEGEGIKFLSTLTTPYEQRVNIAPKTNNYLLEVDNPLVVPVDKKVRVVITANDVIHAWSVPALGVKQDSIPGFVRDSWFKAEKIGTYVGQCSELCGKDHAFMPIAVKVLSAEDYSIWVD
;
A
#
# COMPACT_ATOMS: atom_id res chain seq x y z
N LYS A 1 -1.04 -8.86 12.60
CA LYS A 1 -2.23 -8.03 12.32
C LYS A 1 -2.81 -8.45 10.98
N TYR A 2 -4.13 -8.61 10.90
CA TYR A 2 -4.85 -9.03 9.69
C TYR A 2 -5.39 -7.85 8.86
N ASN A 3 -4.89 -6.64 9.10
CA ASN A 3 -5.35 -5.42 8.45
C ASN A 3 -4.15 -4.56 8.04
N LEU A 4 -4.41 -3.41 7.41
CA LEU A 4 -3.40 -2.43 7.06
C LEU A 4 -2.52 -2.07 8.26
N ARG A 5 -1.28 -1.68 7.99
CA ARG A 5 -0.35 -1.19 9.02
C ARG A 5 -0.91 0.10 9.65
N GLU A 6 -0.56 0.34 10.90
CA GLU A 6 -0.92 1.58 11.59
C GLU A 6 -0.39 2.79 10.81
N PRO A 7 -1.25 3.76 10.47
CA PRO A 7 -0.85 4.91 9.67
C PRO A 7 -0.03 5.90 10.49
N VAL A 8 1.02 6.45 9.88
CA VAL A 8 1.90 7.44 10.50
C VAL A 8 2.04 8.72 9.68
N THR A 9 1.18 8.88 8.68
CA THR A 9 1.04 10.09 7.85
C THR A 9 -0.43 10.44 7.71
N ALA A 10 -0.75 11.69 7.37
CA ALA A 10 -2.11 12.10 7.04
C ALA A 10 -2.68 11.28 5.86
N LEU A 11 -1.89 11.14 4.78
CA LEU A 11 -2.28 10.34 3.61
C LEU A 11 -2.63 8.89 3.97
N ALA A 12 -1.81 8.25 4.81
CA ALA A 12 -2.06 6.87 5.24
C ALA A 12 -3.35 6.77 6.10
N ARG A 13 -3.66 7.78 6.92
CA ARG A 13 -4.92 7.82 7.69
C ARG A 13 -6.14 7.92 6.79
N ASP A 14 -6.08 8.75 5.75
CA ASP A 14 -7.19 8.89 4.79
C ASP A 14 -7.41 7.58 4.03
N LEU A 15 -6.34 6.92 3.58
CA LEU A 15 -6.42 5.60 2.95
C LEU A 15 -6.97 4.52 3.90
N TYR A 16 -6.57 4.56 5.17
CA TYR A 16 -7.05 3.64 6.21
C TYR A 16 -8.55 3.82 6.47
N PHE A 17 -9.02 5.06 6.56
CA PHE A 17 -10.44 5.37 6.71
C PHE A 17 -11.25 4.91 5.49
N MET A 18 -10.79 5.22 4.28
CA MET A 18 -11.43 4.79 3.01
C MET A 18 -11.53 3.25 2.93
N HIS A 19 -10.49 2.54 3.35
CA HIS A 19 -10.51 1.08 3.41
C HIS A 19 -11.64 0.57 4.32
N TYR A 20 -11.84 1.14 5.49
CA TYR A 20 -12.93 0.73 6.38
C TYR A 20 -14.31 1.04 5.81
N VAL A 21 -14.48 2.18 5.15
CA VAL A 21 -15.74 2.51 4.46
C VAL A 21 -16.04 1.47 3.38
N LEU A 22 -15.06 1.14 2.54
CA LEU A 22 -15.21 0.12 1.50
C LEU A 22 -15.52 -1.27 2.09
N MET A 23 -14.82 -1.66 3.15
CA MET A 23 -15.09 -2.93 3.84
C MET A 23 -16.50 -2.97 4.42
N GLY A 24 -17.00 -1.86 4.97
CA GLY A 24 -18.38 -1.72 5.45
C GLY A 24 -19.39 -1.91 4.32
N VAL A 25 -19.20 -1.25 3.19
CA VAL A 25 -20.06 -1.40 2.00
C VAL A 25 -20.05 -2.85 1.51
N CYS A 26 -18.85 -3.46 1.37
CA CYS A 26 -18.72 -4.86 0.95
C CYS A 26 -19.43 -5.82 1.92
N LEU A 27 -19.32 -5.59 3.24
CA LEU A 27 -19.98 -6.40 4.25
C LEU A 27 -21.52 -6.30 4.15
N ILE A 28 -22.06 -5.10 3.95
CA ILE A 28 -23.50 -4.90 3.78
C ILE A 28 -23.99 -5.65 2.54
N ILE A 29 -23.31 -5.49 1.39
CA ILE A 29 -23.67 -6.20 0.16
C ILE A 29 -23.59 -7.71 0.37
N PHE A 30 -22.52 -8.21 0.98
CA PHE A 30 -22.33 -9.62 1.29
C PHE A 30 -23.49 -10.18 2.12
N VAL A 31 -23.83 -9.52 3.22
CA VAL A 31 -24.91 -9.96 4.12
C VAL A 31 -26.26 -9.95 3.41
N LEU A 32 -26.57 -8.93 2.61
CA LEU A 32 -27.82 -8.85 1.86
C LEU A 32 -27.93 -9.95 0.81
N VAL A 33 -26.91 -10.09 -0.03
CA VAL A 33 -26.93 -11.07 -1.14
C VAL A 33 -26.95 -12.50 -0.62
N PHE A 34 -26.03 -12.84 0.28
CA PHE A 34 -25.99 -14.20 0.84
C PHE A 34 -27.17 -14.48 1.77
N GLY A 35 -27.66 -13.47 2.49
CA GLY A 35 -28.86 -13.60 3.31
C GLY A 35 -30.09 -13.99 2.48
N VAL A 36 -30.35 -13.28 1.38
CA VAL A 36 -31.44 -13.61 0.46
C VAL A 36 -31.23 -14.97 -0.19
N MET A 37 -30.01 -15.27 -0.62
CA MET A 37 -29.67 -16.56 -1.23
C MET A 37 -29.93 -17.73 -0.26
N PHE A 38 -29.40 -17.69 0.95
CA PHE A 38 -29.59 -18.76 1.94
C PHE A 38 -31.05 -18.86 2.41
N TYR A 39 -31.72 -17.70 2.57
CA TYR A 39 -33.17 -17.72 2.85
C TYR A 39 -33.92 -18.43 1.74
N SER A 40 -33.67 -18.13 0.47
CA SER A 40 -34.32 -18.77 -0.67
C SER A 40 -34.07 -20.27 -0.73
N ILE A 41 -32.80 -20.70 -0.52
CA ILE A 41 -32.43 -22.13 -0.48
C ILE A 41 -33.18 -22.85 0.66
N TYR A 42 -33.32 -22.24 1.83
CA TYR A 42 -33.98 -22.85 2.97
C TYR A 42 -35.48 -22.81 2.86
N ALA A 43 -36.09 -21.67 2.51
CA ALA A 43 -37.52 -21.45 2.49
C ALA A 43 -38.20 -22.12 1.28
N HIS A 44 -37.58 -22.06 0.10
CA HIS A 44 -38.17 -22.49 -1.15
C HIS A 44 -37.67 -23.87 -1.64
N ARG A 45 -37.06 -24.67 -0.75
CA ARG A 45 -36.56 -25.99 -1.11
C ARG A 45 -37.69 -26.96 -1.49
N LYS A 46 -37.46 -27.79 -2.50
CA LYS A 46 -38.41 -28.81 -3.01
C LYS A 46 -38.96 -29.73 -1.91
N SER A 47 -38.17 -30.10 -0.91
CA SER A 47 -38.58 -30.94 0.21
C SER A 47 -39.71 -30.35 1.08
N LYS A 48 -39.99 -29.04 0.96
CA LYS A 48 -41.11 -28.36 1.59
C LYS A 48 -42.35 -28.27 0.70
N GLY A 49 -42.36 -28.90 -0.47
CA GLY A 49 -43.47 -28.88 -1.42
C GLY A 49 -43.61 -27.56 -2.18
N TYR A 50 -42.54 -26.72 -2.17
CA TYR A 50 -42.59 -25.43 -2.84
C TYR A 50 -42.65 -25.63 -4.36
N GLN A 51 -43.52 -24.87 -5.04
CA GLN A 51 -43.62 -24.84 -6.49
C GLN A 51 -42.86 -23.61 -7.02
N PRO A 52 -42.15 -23.74 -8.15
CA PRO A 52 -41.50 -22.60 -8.78
C PRO A 52 -42.51 -21.50 -9.13
N ALA A 53 -42.11 -20.24 -9.03
CA ALA A 53 -42.92 -19.12 -9.52
C ALA A 53 -42.77 -19.00 -11.04
N ASP A 54 -43.82 -18.55 -11.72
CA ASP A 54 -43.87 -18.43 -13.19
C ASP A 54 -43.37 -17.08 -13.74
N PHE A 55 -42.79 -16.21 -12.89
CA PHE A 55 -42.24 -14.93 -13.38
C PHE A 55 -40.82 -15.12 -13.96
N SER A 56 -40.53 -14.44 -15.06
CA SER A 56 -39.21 -14.48 -15.73
C SER A 56 -38.40 -13.20 -15.52
N ASP A 57 -39.04 -12.08 -15.23
CA ASP A 57 -38.43 -10.76 -15.15
C ASP A 57 -39.17 -9.85 -14.17
N ASN A 58 -38.46 -8.80 -13.74
CA ASN A 58 -39.03 -7.72 -12.94
C ASN A 58 -38.24 -6.42 -13.17
N HIS A 59 -38.72 -5.59 -14.08
CA HIS A 59 -38.04 -4.35 -14.47
C HIS A 59 -37.70 -3.41 -13.30
N THR A 60 -38.54 -3.34 -12.27
CA THR A 60 -38.25 -2.51 -11.09
C THR A 60 -37.02 -3.00 -10.35
N VAL A 61 -36.94 -4.32 -10.10
CA VAL A 61 -35.79 -4.93 -9.41
C VAL A 61 -34.53 -4.79 -10.26
N GLU A 62 -34.62 -4.97 -11.58
CA GLU A 62 -33.52 -4.83 -12.53
C GLU A 62 -32.94 -3.41 -12.52
N ILE A 63 -33.79 -2.39 -12.55
CA ILE A 63 -33.38 -0.99 -12.44
C ILE A 63 -32.70 -0.74 -11.08
N LEU A 64 -33.27 -1.23 -10.00
CA LEU A 64 -32.71 -1.01 -8.65
C LEU A 64 -31.33 -1.64 -8.49
N TRP A 65 -31.14 -2.90 -8.92
CA TRP A 65 -29.84 -3.55 -8.76
C TRP A 65 -28.77 -3.04 -9.72
N THR A 66 -29.16 -2.30 -10.76
CA THR A 66 -28.24 -1.58 -11.64
C THR A 66 -27.91 -0.19 -11.08
N LEU A 67 -28.92 0.56 -10.69
CA LEU A 67 -28.77 1.94 -10.27
C LEU A 67 -28.06 2.08 -8.90
N ILE A 68 -28.40 1.21 -7.94
CA ILE A 68 -27.81 1.28 -6.59
C ILE A 68 -26.28 1.05 -6.63
N PRO A 69 -25.74 -0.04 -7.25
CA PRO A 69 -24.30 -0.21 -7.39
C PRO A 69 -23.63 0.92 -8.19
N PHE A 70 -24.26 1.41 -9.24
CA PHE A 70 -23.75 2.55 -10.00
C PHE A 70 -23.56 3.79 -9.12
N LEU A 71 -24.58 4.15 -8.33
CA LEU A 71 -24.49 5.31 -7.42
C LEU A 71 -23.43 5.12 -6.32
N ILE A 72 -23.26 3.88 -5.81
CA ILE A 72 -22.19 3.54 -4.86
C ILE A 72 -20.83 3.80 -5.50
N VAL A 73 -20.58 3.30 -6.71
CA VAL A 73 -19.30 3.48 -7.42
C VAL A 73 -19.02 4.94 -7.70
N VAL A 74 -20.02 5.71 -8.17
CA VAL A 74 -19.89 7.16 -8.38
C VAL A 74 -19.57 7.88 -7.06
N GLY A 75 -20.26 7.55 -5.98
CA GLY A 75 -20.01 8.14 -4.65
C GLY A 75 -18.59 7.86 -4.14
N ILE A 76 -18.10 6.63 -4.31
CA ILE A 76 -16.71 6.25 -3.99
C ILE A 76 -15.72 7.05 -4.84
N GLY A 77 -15.96 7.18 -6.14
CA GLY A 77 -15.11 7.96 -7.05
C GLY A 77 -15.00 9.43 -6.67
N VAL A 78 -16.13 10.06 -6.36
CA VAL A 78 -16.17 11.46 -5.89
C VAL A 78 -15.39 11.63 -4.58
N TYR A 79 -15.56 10.70 -3.66
CA TYR A 79 -14.86 10.73 -2.36
C TYR A 79 -13.35 10.47 -2.50
N ALA A 80 -12.93 9.55 -3.37
CA ALA A 80 -11.53 9.18 -3.54
C ALA A 80 -10.70 10.22 -4.31
N THR A 81 -11.31 11.01 -5.19
CA THR A 81 -10.62 11.98 -6.06
C THR A 81 -9.73 12.97 -5.30
N PRO A 82 -10.18 13.65 -4.22
CA PRO A 82 -9.33 14.55 -3.45
C PRO A 82 -8.09 13.88 -2.87
N ALA A 83 -8.21 12.64 -2.37
CA ALA A 83 -7.10 11.88 -1.82
C ALA A 83 -6.04 11.54 -2.90
N VAL A 84 -6.48 11.16 -4.11
CA VAL A 84 -5.59 10.93 -5.26
C VAL A 84 -4.88 12.22 -5.67
N MET A 85 -5.58 13.34 -5.71
CA MET A 85 -4.99 14.63 -6.05
C MET A 85 -3.97 15.08 -4.99
N ALA A 86 -4.28 14.91 -3.71
CA ALA A 86 -3.36 15.22 -2.62
C ALA A 86 -2.09 14.36 -2.68
N GLN A 87 -2.21 13.06 -3.01
CA GLN A 87 -1.06 12.16 -3.15
C GLN A 87 -0.12 12.56 -4.29
N LYS A 88 -0.61 13.22 -5.33
CA LYS A 88 0.18 13.70 -6.47
C LYS A 88 0.84 15.06 -6.24
N ASP A 89 0.45 15.78 -5.21
CA ASP A 89 1.03 17.10 -4.92
C ASP A 89 2.40 16.95 -4.22
N THR A 90 3.46 16.91 -5.01
CA THR A 90 4.85 16.85 -4.53
C THR A 90 5.48 18.23 -4.33
N SER A 91 4.73 19.31 -4.45
CA SER A 91 5.19 20.68 -4.26
C SER A 91 5.71 20.92 -2.82
N ASN A 92 6.60 21.90 -2.66
CA ASN A 92 7.14 22.32 -1.37
C ASN A 92 7.79 21.20 -0.54
N ALA A 93 8.39 20.19 -1.20
CA ALA A 93 9.16 19.16 -0.52
C ALA A 93 10.47 19.75 0.03
N GLU A 94 10.75 19.45 1.29
CA GLU A 94 11.96 19.88 2.00
C GLU A 94 13.14 18.96 1.71
N LEU A 95 12.85 17.70 1.44
CA LEU A 95 13.81 16.66 1.08
C LEU A 95 13.37 15.96 -0.20
N THR A 96 14.30 15.70 -1.13
CA THR A 96 14.01 14.91 -2.34
C THR A 96 14.99 13.75 -2.43
N ILE A 97 14.47 12.53 -2.53
CA ILE A 97 15.26 11.31 -2.57
C ILE A 97 14.89 10.51 -3.83
N LYS A 98 15.88 10.13 -4.61
CA LYS A 98 15.73 9.20 -5.71
C LYS A 98 15.76 7.77 -5.18
N VAL A 99 14.79 6.98 -5.60
CA VAL A 99 14.65 5.55 -5.29
C VAL A 99 14.78 4.78 -6.59
N THR A 100 15.73 3.87 -6.66
CA THR A 100 15.96 3.05 -7.86
C THR A 100 15.81 1.57 -7.49
N GLY A 101 14.89 0.88 -8.16
CA GLY A 101 14.71 -0.57 -8.04
C GLY A 101 15.76 -1.33 -8.86
N TYR A 102 16.30 -2.37 -8.28
CA TYR A 102 17.21 -3.34 -8.92
C TYR A 102 16.77 -4.76 -8.55
N GLN A 103 17.11 -5.73 -9.33
CA GLN A 103 16.99 -7.16 -9.00
C GLN A 103 18.16 -7.57 -8.07
N TRP A 104 18.02 -7.74 -6.78
CA TRP A 104 16.84 -7.54 -5.89
C TRP A 104 17.29 -6.72 -4.70
N LYS A 105 17.28 -5.42 -4.84
CA LYS A 105 17.70 -4.43 -3.84
C LYS A 105 17.16 -3.05 -4.19
N TRP A 106 17.28 -2.11 -3.27
CA TRP A 106 16.93 -0.71 -3.51
C TRP A 106 18.19 0.16 -3.49
N GLY A 107 18.24 1.16 -4.37
CA GLY A 107 19.22 2.23 -4.33
C GLY A 107 18.57 3.53 -3.90
N TYR A 108 19.22 4.26 -3.03
CA TYR A 108 18.79 5.57 -2.55
C TYR A 108 19.83 6.63 -2.87
N GLU A 109 19.39 7.80 -3.32
CA GLU A 109 20.21 8.96 -3.61
C GLU A 109 19.49 10.23 -3.16
N TYR A 110 20.07 10.98 -2.24
CA TYR A 110 19.53 12.25 -1.75
C TYR A 110 19.87 13.34 -2.75
N LEU A 111 18.83 13.88 -3.43
CA LEU A 111 18.98 14.83 -4.53
C LEU A 111 18.87 16.28 -4.08
N LYS A 112 18.17 16.55 -2.96
CA LYS A 112 17.92 17.91 -2.46
C LYS A 112 17.60 17.86 -0.98
N GLY A 113 18.06 18.88 -0.26
CA GLY A 113 17.87 19.07 1.17
C GLY A 113 19.08 18.59 1.97
N GLU A 114 18.92 18.49 3.28
CA GLU A 114 19.97 18.04 4.17
C GLU A 114 20.35 16.58 3.85
N GLY A 115 21.64 16.32 3.64
CA GLY A 115 22.15 15.03 3.16
C GLY A 115 22.29 14.92 1.63
N GLU A 116 22.15 16.04 0.88
CA GLU A 116 22.36 16.04 -0.58
C GLU A 116 23.69 15.41 -0.97
N GLY A 117 23.67 14.48 -1.95
CA GLY A 117 24.84 13.75 -2.41
C GLY A 117 25.05 12.39 -1.74
N ILE A 118 24.38 12.09 -0.62
CA ILE A 118 24.43 10.76 0.02
C ILE A 118 23.82 9.72 -0.92
N LYS A 119 24.54 8.59 -1.14
CA LYS A 119 24.10 7.49 -2.00
C LYS A 119 24.48 6.17 -1.38
N PHE A 120 23.55 5.21 -1.39
CA PHE A 120 23.80 3.84 -0.94
C PHE A 120 22.83 2.83 -1.53
N LEU A 121 23.19 1.56 -1.39
CA LEU A 121 22.34 0.42 -1.67
C LEU A 121 21.77 -0.13 -0.37
N SER A 122 20.58 -0.65 -0.43
CA SER A 122 19.85 -1.27 0.67
C SER A 122 19.52 -2.71 0.28
N THR A 123 20.06 -3.68 1.03
CA THR A 123 19.93 -5.11 0.77
C THR A 123 19.37 -5.85 1.98
N LEU A 124 18.72 -6.98 1.72
CA LEU A 124 18.19 -7.86 2.77
C LEU A 124 19.30 -8.42 3.65
N THR A 125 19.15 -8.33 4.96
CA THR A 125 20.10 -8.92 5.95
C THR A 125 19.69 -10.29 6.48
N THR A 126 18.47 -10.78 6.16
CA THR A 126 18.01 -12.10 6.60
C THR A 126 18.98 -13.21 6.13
N PRO A 127 19.57 -13.99 7.05
CA PRO A 127 20.51 -15.04 6.72
C PRO A 127 19.94 -16.10 5.77
N TYR A 128 20.80 -16.66 4.92
CA TYR A 128 20.40 -17.68 3.94
C TYR A 128 19.73 -18.89 4.61
N GLU A 129 20.26 -19.33 5.74
CA GLU A 129 19.77 -20.49 6.52
C GLU A 129 18.30 -20.32 6.95
N GLN A 130 17.90 -19.10 7.28
CA GLN A 130 16.49 -18.80 7.58
C GLN A 130 15.62 -18.83 6.31
N ARG A 131 16.15 -18.36 5.18
CA ARG A 131 15.42 -18.33 3.90
C ARG A 131 15.11 -19.73 3.36
N VAL A 132 16.01 -20.68 3.58
CA VAL A 132 15.87 -22.08 3.16
C VAL A 132 15.34 -23.01 4.26
N ASN A 133 14.85 -22.44 5.38
CA ASN A 133 14.28 -23.18 6.53
C ASN A 133 15.25 -24.13 7.27
N ILE A 134 16.57 -23.88 7.21
CA ILE A 134 17.58 -24.60 7.99
C ILE A 134 17.66 -24.02 9.41
N ALA A 135 17.50 -22.72 9.58
CA ALA A 135 17.46 -22.04 10.87
C ALA A 135 16.05 -21.48 11.19
N PRO A 136 15.70 -21.32 12.48
CA PRO A 136 14.42 -20.73 12.87
C PRO A 136 14.32 -19.27 12.41
N LYS A 137 13.13 -18.86 11.97
CA LYS A 137 12.84 -17.49 11.53
C LYS A 137 12.72 -16.55 12.72
N THR A 138 13.32 -15.36 12.61
CA THR A 138 13.16 -14.28 13.58
C THR A 138 11.84 -13.52 13.38
N ASN A 139 11.46 -12.67 14.36
CA ASN A 139 10.28 -11.82 14.25
C ASN A 139 10.34 -10.82 13.08
N ASN A 140 11.56 -10.45 12.66
CA ASN A 140 11.83 -9.51 11.57
C ASN A 140 12.22 -10.21 10.26
N TYR A 141 11.88 -11.48 10.13
CA TYR A 141 12.17 -12.28 8.93
C TYR A 141 11.72 -11.55 7.65
N LEU A 142 12.64 -11.36 6.72
CA LEU A 142 12.49 -10.65 5.44
C LEU A 142 12.08 -9.16 5.57
N LEU A 143 12.34 -8.51 6.71
CA LEU A 143 11.98 -7.11 6.93
C LEU A 143 13.20 -6.21 7.23
N GLU A 144 14.37 -6.77 7.50
CA GLU A 144 15.57 -6.03 7.86
C GLU A 144 16.49 -5.83 6.66
N VAL A 145 17.11 -4.65 6.61
CA VAL A 145 18.09 -4.26 5.59
C VAL A 145 19.38 -3.77 6.27
N ASP A 146 20.47 -3.84 5.52
CA ASP A 146 21.77 -3.30 5.94
C ASP A 146 21.76 -1.78 6.08
N ASN A 147 21.18 -1.07 5.10
CA ASN A 147 21.13 0.38 5.04
C ASN A 147 19.67 0.87 4.86
N PRO A 148 18.96 1.23 5.95
CA PRO A 148 17.62 1.79 5.83
C PRO A 148 17.65 3.18 5.20
N LEU A 149 16.58 3.55 4.50
CA LEU A 149 16.34 4.94 4.11
C LEU A 149 16.09 5.78 5.37
N VAL A 150 16.86 6.84 5.59
CA VAL A 150 16.73 7.69 6.79
C VAL A 150 16.11 9.03 6.42
N VAL A 151 15.11 9.47 7.18
CA VAL A 151 14.42 10.74 6.96
C VAL A 151 14.07 11.42 8.29
N PRO A 152 14.00 12.76 8.33
CA PRO A 152 13.57 13.48 9.53
C PRO A 152 12.05 13.43 9.69
N VAL A 153 11.58 13.45 10.93
CA VAL A 153 10.16 13.54 11.29
C VAL A 153 9.59 14.92 10.88
N ASP A 154 8.31 14.97 10.57
CA ASP A 154 7.55 16.18 10.23
C ASP A 154 8.06 16.97 9.00
N LYS A 155 8.94 16.38 8.18
CA LYS A 155 9.36 16.95 6.92
C LYS A 155 8.68 16.29 5.74
N LYS A 156 8.29 17.10 4.73
CA LYS A 156 7.74 16.58 3.47
C LYS A 156 8.87 16.03 2.62
N VAL A 157 8.86 14.73 2.42
CA VAL A 157 9.85 13.99 1.63
C VAL A 157 9.22 13.61 0.29
N ARG A 158 9.79 14.14 -0.80
CA ARG A 158 9.48 13.70 -2.15
C ARG A 158 10.37 12.53 -2.50
N VAL A 159 9.76 11.46 -3.00
CA VAL A 159 10.48 10.29 -3.55
C VAL A 159 10.32 10.26 -5.07
N VAL A 160 11.44 10.28 -5.77
CA VAL A 160 11.52 10.20 -7.24
C VAL A 160 11.92 8.77 -7.58
N ILE A 161 11.01 8.01 -8.19
CA ILE A 161 11.07 6.57 -8.25
C ILE A 161 11.26 6.09 -9.70
N THR A 162 12.23 5.20 -9.91
CA THR A 162 12.55 4.55 -11.19
C THR A 162 13.12 3.15 -10.95
N ALA A 163 13.38 2.40 -12.01
CA ALA A 163 14.09 1.13 -11.95
C ALA A 163 15.20 1.06 -13.00
N ASN A 164 16.20 0.22 -12.74
CA ASN A 164 17.35 0.03 -13.63
C ASN A 164 17.19 -1.16 -14.59
N ASP A 165 16.34 -2.12 -14.26
CA ASP A 165 16.26 -3.42 -14.94
C ASP A 165 14.82 -3.82 -15.31
N VAL A 166 14.01 -4.21 -14.35
CA VAL A 166 12.61 -4.63 -14.54
C VAL A 166 11.68 -3.72 -13.74
N ILE A 167 10.37 -3.91 -13.86
CA ILE A 167 9.40 -3.19 -13.06
C ILE A 167 9.46 -3.72 -11.61
N HIS A 168 9.52 -2.79 -10.66
CA HIS A 168 9.37 -2.99 -9.22
C HIS A 168 8.28 -2.05 -8.71
N ALA A 169 7.88 -2.15 -7.45
CA ALA A 169 7.07 -1.12 -6.79
C ALA A 169 7.60 -0.83 -5.38
N TRP A 170 7.90 0.44 -5.11
CA TRP A 170 8.30 0.90 -3.79
C TRP A 170 7.05 1.13 -2.95
N SER A 171 6.83 0.30 -1.92
CA SER A 171 5.61 0.30 -1.12
C SER A 171 5.92 0.27 0.36
N VAL A 172 5.48 1.31 1.10
CA VAL A 172 5.56 1.41 2.56
C VAL A 172 4.17 1.75 3.09
N PRO A 173 3.36 0.76 3.46
CA PRO A 173 1.95 0.96 3.80
C PRO A 173 1.71 1.92 4.96
N ALA A 174 2.58 1.94 5.99
CA ALA A 174 2.45 2.86 7.12
C ALA A 174 2.61 4.34 6.73
N LEU A 175 3.34 4.61 5.65
CA LEU A 175 3.51 5.95 5.07
C LEU A 175 2.44 6.31 4.05
N GLY A 176 1.61 5.35 3.62
CA GLY A 176 0.59 5.53 2.59
C GLY A 176 1.16 5.63 1.17
N VAL A 177 2.37 5.14 0.95
CA VAL A 177 3.03 5.19 -0.37
C VAL A 177 3.07 3.80 -0.99
N LYS A 178 2.62 3.74 -2.24
CA LYS A 178 2.87 2.64 -3.18
C LYS A 178 3.03 3.26 -4.56
N GLN A 179 4.22 3.11 -5.17
CA GLN A 179 4.51 3.66 -6.48
C GLN A 179 5.37 2.69 -7.28
N ASP A 180 4.94 2.39 -8.50
CA ASP A 180 5.70 1.54 -9.43
C ASP A 180 6.99 2.22 -9.85
N SER A 181 8.06 1.42 -9.87
CA SER A 181 9.41 1.75 -10.32
C SER A 181 9.59 1.13 -11.70
N ILE A 182 9.49 1.94 -12.75
CA ILE A 182 9.45 1.46 -14.15
C ILE A 182 10.74 1.89 -14.86
N PRO A 183 11.48 0.96 -15.52
CA PRO A 183 12.66 1.31 -16.31
C PRO A 183 12.33 2.33 -17.40
N GLY A 184 13.17 3.35 -17.54
CA GLY A 184 12.99 4.44 -18.52
C GLY A 184 11.92 5.48 -18.14
N PHE A 185 11.19 5.31 -17.05
CA PHE A 185 10.22 6.27 -16.54
C PHE A 185 10.61 6.78 -15.17
N VAL A 186 10.26 8.02 -14.90
CA VAL A 186 10.41 8.64 -13.58
C VAL A 186 9.01 8.95 -13.06
N ARG A 187 8.71 8.39 -11.89
CA ARG A 187 7.48 8.64 -11.15
C ARG A 187 7.83 9.33 -9.85
N ASP A 188 6.94 10.13 -9.32
CA ASP A 188 7.12 10.73 -8.01
C ASP A 188 5.92 10.53 -7.11
N SER A 189 6.20 10.51 -5.83
CA SER A 189 5.25 10.45 -4.72
C SER A 189 5.85 11.23 -3.56
N TRP A 190 5.12 11.34 -2.46
CA TRP A 190 5.61 12.00 -1.28
C TRP A 190 4.99 11.40 -0.01
N PHE A 191 5.64 11.65 1.11
CA PHE A 191 5.10 11.40 2.44
C PHE A 191 5.63 12.41 3.44
N LYS A 192 4.93 12.56 4.55
CA LYS A 192 5.35 13.31 5.72
C LYS A 192 5.09 12.43 6.95
N ALA A 193 6.14 11.82 7.48
CA ALA A 193 6.05 10.97 8.64
C ALA A 193 5.93 11.81 9.92
N GLU A 194 4.90 11.57 10.72
CA GLU A 194 4.58 12.34 11.93
C GLU A 194 5.07 11.66 13.21
N LYS A 195 5.64 10.47 13.11
CA LYS A 195 6.14 9.70 14.27
C LYS A 195 7.52 9.13 13.99
N ILE A 196 8.43 9.31 14.94
CA ILE A 196 9.75 8.67 14.95
C ILE A 196 9.58 7.15 15.03
N GLY A 197 10.41 6.40 14.30
CA GLY A 197 10.37 4.93 14.29
C GLY A 197 10.88 4.34 12.98
N THR A 198 10.84 3.01 12.89
CA THR A 198 11.21 2.28 11.67
C THR A 198 9.96 1.68 11.03
N TYR A 199 9.72 2.02 9.78
CA TYR A 199 8.57 1.60 9.00
C TYR A 199 9.04 0.71 7.86
N VAL A 200 8.44 -0.48 7.78
CA VAL A 200 8.85 -1.50 6.82
C VAL A 200 7.86 -1.60 5.67
N GLY A 201 8.40 -1.89 4.52
CA GLY A 201 7.67 -2.13 3.28
C GLY A 201 8.31 -3.24 2.47
N GLN A 202 7.77 -3.50 1.30
CA GLN A 202 8.25 -4.54 0.40
C GLN A 202 8.07 -4.10 -1.05
N CYS A 203 8.83 -4.72 -1.96
CA CYS A 203 8.53 -4.66 -3.38
C CYS A 203 7.12 -5.21 -3.62
N SER A 204 6.27 -4.45 -4.29
CA SER A 204 4.85 -4.78 -4.52
C SER A 204 4.50 -4.98 -5.98
N GLU A 205 5.51 -5.19 -6.85
CA GLU A 205 5.37 -5.61 -8.25
C GLU A 205 6.31 -6.77 -8.53
N LEU A 206 5.79 -7.86 -9.13
CA LEU A 206 6.57 -9.07 -9.36
C LEU A 206 7.77 -8.78 -10.27
N CYS A 207 8.98 -8.94 -9.73
CA CYS A 207 10.23 -8.55 -10.38
C CYS A 207 11.22 -9.71 -10.58
N GLY A 208 10.78 -10.95 -10.41
CA GLY A 208 11.61 -12.14 -10.64
C GLY A 208 11.72 -13.06 -9.40
N LYS A 209 12.70 -13.97 -9.40
CA LYS A 209 12.80 -15.07 -8.41
C LYS A 209 12.98 -14.60 -6.96
N ASP A 210 13.67 -13.50 -6.72
CA ASP A 210 13.95 -12.98 -5.39
C ASP A 210 13.08 -11.76 -5.05
N HIS A 211 11.90 -11.63 -5.70
CA HIS A 211 10.93 -10.56 -5.44
C HIS A 211 10.59 -10.38 -3.95
N ALA A 212 10.46 -11.45 -3.19
CA ALA A 212 10.18 -11.41 -1.75
C ALA A 212 11.39 -11.03 -0.89
N PHE A 213 12.60 -10.94 -1.47
CA PHE A 213 13.86 -10.77 -0.75
C PHE A 213 14.47 -9.37 -0.93
N MET A 214 13.66 -8.36 -1.26
CA MET A 214 14.06 -6.96 -1.38
C MET A 214 13.13 -6.04 -0.56
N PRO A 215 13.20 -6.13 0.77
CA PRO A 215 12.39 -5.29 1.65
C PRO A 215 12.80 -3.82 1.61
N ILE A 216 11.93 -2.99 2.18
CA ILE A 216 12.14 -1.57 2.37
C ILE A 216 12.10 -1.30 3.87
N ALA A 217 13.09 -0.56 4.40
CA ALA A 217 13.04 -0.01 5.74
C ALA A 217 13.25 1.50 5.68
N VAL A 218 12.31 2.26 6.26
CA VAL A 218 12.40 3.71 6.41
C VAL A 218 12.54 4.04 7.88
N LYS A 219 13.68 4.62 8.26
CA LYS A 219 13.98 5.05 9.62
C LYS A 219 13.69 6.56 9.74
N VAL A 220 12.67 6.89 10.50
CA VAL A 220 12.28 8.27 10.79
C VAL A 220 12.94 8.69 12.09
N LEU A 221 13.78 9.73 12.04
CA LEU A 221 14.54 10.26 13.17
C LEU A 221 14.01 11.63 13.61
N SER A 222 14.41 12.08 14.80
CA SER A 222 14.31 13.48 15.19
C SER A 222 15.15 14.36 14.23
N ALA A 223 14.89 15.66 14.18
CA ALA A 223 15.69 16.55 13.36
C ALA A 223 17.17 16.54 13.79
N GLU A 224 17.43 16.49 15.10
CA GLU A 224 18.77 16.44 15.68
C GLU A 224 19.51 15.15 15.31
N ASP A 225 18.87 13.98 15.54
CA ASP A 225 19.47 12.67 15.17
C ASP A 225 19.67 12.53 13.66
N TYR A 226 18.80 13.17 12.86
CA TYR A 226 18.94 13.16 11.41
C TYR A 226 20.17 13.96 10.97
N SER A 227 20.39 15.16 11.52
CA SER A 227 21.58 15.96 11.24
C SER A 227 22.86 15.22 11.63
N ILE A 228 22.88 14.54 12.79
CA ILE A 228 24.02 13.71 13.21
C ILE A 228 24.27 12.55 12.24
N TRP A 229 23.21 11.97 11.68
CA TRP A 229 23.34 10.90 10.70
C TRP A 229 23.89 11.37 9.34
N VAL A 230 23.61 12.62 8.96
CA VAL A 230 24.09 13.24 7.70
C VAL A 230 25.59 13.57 7.76
N ASP A 231 26.13 13.98 8.92
CA ASP A 231 27.53 14.32 9.16
C ASP A 231 28.44 13.07 9.15
#